data_56cda507533945d4fca52cea2d073663
#
_entry.id   56cda507533945d4fca52cea2d073663
#
_cell.length_a   1.000
_cell.length_b   1.000
_cell.length_c   1.000
_cell.angle_alpha   90.00
_cell.angle_beta   90.00
_cell.angle_gamma   90.00
#
_symmetry.space_group_name_H-M   'P 1'
#
loop_
_entity.id
_entity.type
_entity.pdbx_description
1 polymer ?
#
loop_
_entity_poly.entity_id
_entity_poly.type
_entity_poly.pdbx_seq_one_letter_code
_entity_poly.pdbx_strand_id
1 'polypeptide(L)'
;MKAEFLKSVAIVNQQLTLSTNIAKESQSQDSLFKAGPLKCPCSMKNTHLEHPEDTILTGDLSVLDWFTEDSHLSLKMDGAPAIVWGTDPATGTFFVGTKSVFNKKLIKINHSHEEIDRNHVGNVANILHHCFDNLPDFPGIIQGDFIGFGGDDTFCPNTITYVFQETITQDIIVAPHTLYVTTTNDLRDAVASPMIECPESTEHCLFIFPECEQLDEDWSGIVSFARQMSTLCESST
;
A
#
# COMPACT_ATOMS: atom_id res chain seq x y z
N MET A 1 -5.49 18.19 16.92
CA MET A 1 -4.20 18.40 16.23
C MET A 1 -3.95 17.41 15.09
N LYS A 2 -4.15 16.06 15.27
CA LYS A 2 -3.93 15.08 14.15
C LYS A 2 -4.75 15.35 12.87
N ALA A 3 -6.02 15.74 12.98
CA ALA A 3 -6.90 15.95 11.81
C ALA A 3 -6.63 17.25 11.02
N GLU A 4 -6.02 18.23 11.64
CA GLU A 4 -5.68 19.49 10.96
C GLU A 4 -4.34 19.43 10.23
N PHE A 5 -3.40 18.63 10.71
CA PHE A 5 -2.09 18.46 10.08
C PHE A 5 -2.18 17.78 8.71
N LEU A 6 -3.06 16.79 8.55
CA LEU A 6 -3.26 16.06 7.28
C LEU A 6 -4.00 16.90 6.21
N LYS A 7 -4.75 17.92 6.60
CA LYS A 7 -5.39 18.86 5.66
C LYS A 7 -4.41 19.80 4.97
N SER A 8 -3.14 19.75 5.32
CA SER A 8 -2.13 20.75 4.97
C SER A 8 -1.11 20.30 3.95
N VAL A 9 -1.24 19.09 3.39
CA VAL A 9 -0.37 18.64 2.29
C VAL A 9 -0.91 19.18 0.97
N ALA A 10 -0.26 20.20 0.40
CA ALA A 10 -0.58 20.66 -0.95
C ALA A 10 0.15 19.79 -1.98
N ILE A 11 -0.61 19.09 -2.81
CA ILE A 11 -0.05 18.31 -3.92
C ILE A 11 0.11 19.22 -5.13
N VAL A 12 1.33 19.52 -5.50
CA VAL A 12 1.67 20.29 -6.71
C VAL A 12 2.04 19.29 -7.81
N ASN A 13 1.14 19.10 -8.76
CA ASN A 13 1.09 18.16 -9.88
C ASN A 13 0.35 16.85 -9.59
N GLN A 14 -0.86 16.77 -10.16
CA GLN A 14 -1.79 15.67 -9.95
C GLN A 14 -1.50 14.48 -10.86
N GLN A 15 -1.16 13.34 -10.27
CA GLN A 15 -1.67 12.03 -10.73
C GLN A 15 -2.36 11.36 -9.54
N LEU A 16 -3.67 11.36 -9.54
CA LEU A 16 -4.48 10.59 -8.62
C LEU A 16 -4.34 9.11 -8.98
N THR A 17 -3.66 8.35 -8.15
CA THR A 17 -3.73 6.90 -8.23
C THR A 17 -4.78 6.46 -7.20
N LEU A 18 -5.93 6.03 -7.67
CA LEU A 18 -6.96 5.45 -6.82
C LEU A 18 -6.50 4.04 -6.41
N SER A 19 -6.20 3.83 -5.14
CA SER A 19 -6.03 2.50 -4.59
C SER A 19 -7.38 2.03 -4.07
N THR A 20 -7.94 1.01 -4.69
CA THR A 20 -9.25 0.47 -4.29
C THR A 20 -9.10 -0.45 -3.10
N ASN A 21 -9.61 -0.03 -1.95
CA ASN A 21 -9.70 -0.85 -0.75
C ASN A 21 -11.05 -1.56 -0.74
N ILE A 22 -11.11 -2.83 -1.15
CA ILE A 22 -12.31 -3.65 -0.97
C ILE A 22 -12.35 -4.10 0.49
N ALA A 23 -12.91 -3.27 1.36
CA ALA A 23 -13.28 -3.68 2.69
C ALA A 23 -14.55 -4.54 2.61
N LYS A 24 -14.42 -5.86 2.70
CA LYS A 24 -15.56 -6.70 3.06
C LYS A 24 -15.82 -6.49 4.56
N GLU A 25 -17.00 -5.95 4.88
CA GLU A 25 -17.48 -5.82 6.25
C GLU A 25 -17.19 -7.08 7.07
N SER A 26 -16.68 -6.90 8.28
CA SER A 26 -16.54 -7.93 9.30
C SER A 26 -17.93 -8.38 9.77
N GLN A 27 -18.55 -9.27 9.05
CA GLN A 27 -19.61 -10.07 9.63
C GLN A 27 -18.97 -11.09 10.57
N SER A 28 -19.54 -11.18 11.76
CA SER A 28 -19.13 -12.00 12.90
C SER A 28 -18.38 -13.29 12.52
N GLN A 29 -17.30 -13.55 13.24
CA GLN A 29 -16.35 -14.66 13.03
C GLN A 29 -16.93 -16.08 12.95
N ASP A 30 -18.22 -16.26 13.18
CA ASP A 30 -18.85 -17.60 13.20
C ASP A 30 -19.45 -18.07 11.87
N SER A 31 -19.47 -17.27 10.81
CA SER A 31 -20.04 -17.67 9.51
C SER A 31 -19.02 -18.01 8.42
N LEU A 32 -17.73 -17.82 8.66
CA LEU A 32 -16.66 -17.96 7.66
C LEU A 32 -16.25 -19.42 7.35
N PHE A 33 -16.80 -20.41 8.06
CA PHE A 33 -16.38 -21.82 7.90
C PHE A 33 -17.33 -22.73 7.10
N LYS A 34 -18.35 -22.19 6.42
CA LYS A 34 -19.32 -23.01 5.65
C LYS A 34 -19.48 -22.65 4.17
N ALA A 35 -18.59 -21.90 3.59
CA ALA A 35 -18.54 -21.78 2.13
C ALA A 35 -17.63 -22.89 1.58
N GLY A 36 -18.22 -23.82 0.82
CA GLY A 36 -17.48 -24.87 0.13
C GLY A 36 -16.43 -24.29 -0.83
N PRO A 37 -15.46 -25.10 -1.31
CA PRO A 37 -14.34 -24.59 -2.07
C PRO A 37 -14.81 -23.97 -3.39
N LEU A 38 -14.85 -22.66 -3.45
CA LEU A 38 -14.86 -21.93 -4.71
C LEU A 38 -13.54 -22.29 -5.39
N LYS A 39 -13.61 -23.02 -6.49
CA LYS A 39 -12.46 -23.26 -7.36
C LYS A 39 -12.04 -21.92 -7.92
N CYS A 40 -11.04 -21.30 -7.28
CA CYS A 40 -10.37 -20.13 -7.77
C CYS A 40 -9.59 -20.54 -9.05
N PRO A 41 -9.84 -19.94 -10.21
CA PRO A 41 -9.01 -20.21 -11.38
C PRO A 41 -7.63 -19.65 -11.09
N CYS A 42 -6.63 -20.53 -11.10
CA CYS A 42 -5.19 -20.28 -11.12
C CYS A 42 -4.71 -19.11 -10.25
N SER A 43 -4.35 -19.41 -9.01
CA SER A 43 -3.77 -18.47 -8.06
C SER A 43 -2.45 -17.90 -8.56
N MET A 44 -2.48 -16.81 -9.30
CA MET A 44 -1.31 -15.93 -9.29
C MET A 44 -1.28 -15.27 -7.92
N LYS A 45 -0.24 -15.58 -7.13
CA LYS A 45 0.00 -14.93 -5.84
C LYS A 45 0.16 -13.45 -6.09
N ASN A 46 -0.76 -12.67 -5.59
CA ASN A 46 -0.77 -11.23 -5.79
C ASN A 46 0.11 -10.58 -4.72
N THR A 47 1.35 -10.25 -5.07
CA THR A 47 2.31 -9.56 -4.21
C THR A 47 2.21 -8.03 -4.31
N HIS A 48 1.20 -7.52 -4.97
CA HIS A 48 0.87 -6.10 -5.04
C HIS A 48 -0.65 -5.92 -5.07
N LEU A 49 -1.12 -4.75 -4.70
CA LEU A 49 -2.53 -4.39 -4.84
C LEU A 49 -2.91 -4.37 -6.33
N GLU A 50 -4.07 -4.90 -6.64
CA GLU A 50 -4.63 -4.82 -7.99
C GLU A 50 -5.09 -3.39 -8.31
N HIS A 51 -4.91 -3.00 -9.55
CA HIS A 51 -5.43 -1.75 -10.06
C HIS A 51 -6.78 -2.01 -10.75
N PRO A 52 -7.76 -1.08 -10.65
CA PRO A 52 -9.05 -1.23 -11.32
C PRO A 52 -8.95 -1.49 -12.82
N GLU A 53 -8.01 -0.83 -13.49
CA GLU A 53 -7.76 -0.99 -14.93
C GLU A 53 -7.30 -2.40 -15.27
N ASP A 54 -6.49 -3.06 -14.43
CA ASP A 54 -6.03 -4.43 -14.68
C ASP A 54 -7.21 -5.40 -14.62
N THR A 55 -8.12 -5.22 -13.66
CA THR A 55 -9.35 -6.00 -13.52
C THR A 55 -10.27 -5.81 -14.71
N ILE A 56 -10.51 -4.57 -15.14
CA ILE A 56 -11.33 -4.23 -16.31
C ILE A 56 -10.75 -4.84 -17.60
N LEU A 57 -9.43 -4.76 -17.80
CA LEU A 57 -8.75 -5.30 -18.98
C LEU A 57 -8.80 -6.82 -19.07
N THR A 58 -8.97 -7.51 -17.93
CA THR A 58 -9.19 -8.97 -17.92
C THR A 58 -10.64 -9.38 -18.13
N GLY A 59 -11.56 -8.42 -18.30
CA GLY A 59 -12.98 -8.64 -18.52
C GLY A 59 -13.81 -8.78 -17.26
N ASP A 60 -13.22 -8.63 -16.07
CA ASP A 60 -13.95 -8.59 -14.81
C ASP A 60 -14.38 -7.15 -14.51
N LEU A 61 -15.68 -6.90 -14.63
CA LEU A 61 -16.27 -5.58 -14.38
C LEU A 61 -16.81 -5.40 -12.97
N SER A 62 -16.60 -6.38 -12.06
CA SER A 62 -17.10 -6.30 -10.68
C SER A 62 -16.49 -5.11 -9.92
N VAL A 63 -15.28 -4.69 -10.28
CA VAL A 63 -14.64 -3.50 -9.72
C VAL A 63 -15.45 -2.22 -9.90
N LEU A 64 -16.31 -2.15 -10.92
CA LEU A 64 -17.17 -0.98 -11.17
C LEU A 64 -18.27 -0.84 -10.10
N ASP A 65 -18.67 -1.93 -9.44
CA ASP A 65 -19.66 -1.89 -8.35
C ASP A 65 -19.11 -1.12 -7.16
N TRP A 66 -17.80 -1.22 -6.91
CA TRP A 66 -17.13 -0.51 -5.84
C TRP A 66 -17.34 1.02 -5.92
N PHE A 67 -17.34 1.60 -7.12
CA PHE A 67 -17.55 3.05 -7.31
C PHE A 67 -18.98 3.50 -7.04
N THR A 68 -19.93 2.58 -6.89
CA THR A 68 -21.33 2.86 -6.56
C THR A 68 -21.68 2.53 -5.11
N GLU A 69 -20.74 1.96 -4.36
CA GLU A 69 -20.91 1.58 -2.97
C GLU A 69 -20.25 2.63 -2.06
N ASP A 70 -20.65 2.64 -0.80
CA ASP A 70 -19.99 3.46 0.23
C ASP A 70 -18.66 2.79 0.60
N SER A 71 -17.57 3.32 0.07
CA SER A 71 -16.24 2.72 0.14
C SER A 71 -15.23 3.67 0.77
N HIS A 72 -14.24 3.11 1.47
CA HIS A 72 -13.12 3.88 2.00
C HIS A 72 -12.18 4.29 0.86
N LEU A 73 -11.81 5.58 0.83
CA LEU A 73 -10.91 6.14 -0.17
C LEU A 73 -9.72 6.82 0.51
N SER A 74 -8.51 6.50 0.06
CA SER A 74 -7.29 7.15 0.51
C SER A 74 -6.44 7.60 -0.68
N LEU A 75 -5.67 8.67 -0.49
CA LEU A 75 -4.67 9.10 -1.46
C LEU A 75 -3.41 8.26 -1.29
N LYS A 76 -3.01 7.52 -2.33
CA LYS A 76 -1.70 6.86 -2.35
C LYS A 76 -0.62 7.89 -2.66
N MET A 77 0.22 8.18 -1.66
CA MET A 77 1.44 8.97 -1.85
C MET A 77 2.46 8.16 -2.66
N ASP A 78 3.13 8.80 -3.62
CA ASP A 78 4.16 8.19 -4.45
C ASP A 78 5.54 8.59 -3.95
N GLY A 79 6.36 7.60 -3.64
CA GLY A 79 7.71 7.78 -3.14
C GLY A 79 8.69 6.74 -3.70
N ALA A 80 9.96 6.85 -3.33
CA ALA A 80 10.99 5.89 -3.76
C ALA A 80 12.14 5.81 -2.76
N PRO A 81 12.61 4.59 -2.45
CA PRO A 81 12.10 3.29 -2.88
C PRO A 81 10.86 2.84 -2.11
N ALA A 82 10.17 1.81 -2.59
CA ALA A 82 9.20 1.09 -1.80
C ALA A 82 9.92 0.29 -0.69
N ILE A 83 9.50 0.51 0.55
CA ILE A 83 10.03 -0.13 1.75
C ILE A 83 9.05 -1.17 2.26
N VAL A 84 9.56 -2.34 2.64
CA VAL A 84 8.79 -3.40 3.31
C VAL A 84 9.42 -3.65 4.67
N TRP A 85 8.60 -3.65 5.72
CA TRP A 85 9.09 -3.86 7.08
C TRP A 85 8.05 -4.57 7.95
N GLY A 86 8.49 -5.01 9.12
CA GLY A 86 7.65 -5.64 10.12
C GLY A 86 8.32 -6.86 10.75
N THR A 87 7.51 -7.82 11.18
CA THR A 87 8.00 -9.06 11.78
C THR A 87 8.12 -10.16 10.73
N ASP A 88 9.31 -10.71 10.56
CA ASP A 88 9.55 -11.87 9.70
C ASP A 88 8.81 -13.09 10.26
N PRO A 89 7.85 -13.67 9.53
CA PRO A 89 7.05 -14.79 10.02
C PRO A 89 7.86 -16.06 10.25
N ALA A 90 9.05 -16.18 9.64
CA ALA A 90 9.91 -17.34 9.82
C ALA A 90 10.74 -17.29 11.10
N THR A 91 11.13 -16.09 11.54
CA THR A 91 12.07 -15.91 12.67
C THR A 91 11.44 -15.19 13.87
N GLY A 92 10.35 -14.45 13.66
CA GLY A 92 9.75 -13.59 14.66
C GLY A 92 10.57 -12.32 14.96
N THR A 93 11.56 -11.98 14.10
CA THR A 93 12.45 -10.83 14.26
C THR A 93 12.02 -9.68 13.36
N PHE A 94 12.24 -8.45 13.81
CA PHE A 94 12.07 -7.27 12.98
C PHE A 94 12.96 -7.31 11.75
N PHE A 95 12.44 -6.87 10.63
CA PHE A 95 13.20 -6.75 9.39
C PHE A 95 12.81 -5.50 8.59
N VAL A 96 13.72 -5.07 7.73
CA VAL A 96 13.44 -4.12 6.66
C VAL A 96 13.95 -4.63 5.33
N GLY A 97 13.34 -4.17 4.25
CA GLY A 97 13.78 -4.48 2.89
C GLY A 97 13.03 -3.68 1.84
N THR A 98 13.19 -4.09 0.61
CA THR A 98 12.40 -3.63 -0.53
C THR A 98 11.46 -4.77 -0.98
N LYS A 99 10.71 -4.58 -2.09
CA LYS A 99 9.92 -5.69 -2.68
C LYS A 99 10.73 -6.97 -2.95
N SER A 100 12.07 -6.91 -2.91
CA SER A 100 12.94 -8.08 -3.05
C SER A 100 12.79 -9.12 -1.92
N VAL A 101 12.15 -8.77 -0.80
CA VAL A 101 11.80 -9.72 0.28
C VAL A 101 10.81 -10.80 -0.18
N PHE A 102 10.04 -10.53 -1.25
CA PHE A 102 9.08 -11.47 -1.84
C PHE A 102 9.65 -12.26 -3.03
N ASN A 103 10.91 -12.06 -3.38
CA ASN A 103 11.52 -12.72 -4.52
C ASN A 103 11.60 -14.24 -4.34
N LYS A 104 11.31 -14.99 -5.40
CA LYS A 104 11.33 -16.46 -5.36
C LYS A 104 12.74 -17.05 -5.28
N LYS A 105 13.73 -16.41 -5.93
CA LYS A 105 15.08 -16.95 -6.08
C LYS A 105 16.11 -16.30 -5.17
N LEU A 106 16.10 -14.98 -5.09
CA LEU A 106 17.05 -14.21 -4.30
C LEU A 106 16.24 -13.29 -3.37
N ILE A 107 15.96 -13.80 -2.20
CA ILE A 107 15.27 -13.08 -1.14
C ILE A 107 16.28 -12.16 -0.45
N LYS A 108 15.93 -10.91 -0.24
CA LYS A 108 16.74 -9.93 0.45
C LYS A 108 15.96 -9.37 1.64
N ILE A 109 15.94 -10.12 2.72
CA ILE A 109 15.41 -9.70 4.02
C ILE A 109 16.59 -9.22 4.83
N ASN A 110 16.46 -8.15 5.60
CA ASN A 110 17.54 -7.60 6.39
C ASN A 110 17.09 -7.46 7.85
N HIS A 111 17.73 -8.23 8.73
CA HIS A 111 17.53 -8.21 10.18
C HIS A 111 18.66 -7.49 10.90
N SER A 112 19.62 -6.94 10.15
CA SER A 112 20.74 -6.18 10.68
C SER A 112 21.32 -5.25 9.61
N HIS A 113 22.14 -4.29 10.08
CA HIS A 113 22.89 -3.38 9.19
C HIS A 113 23.85 -4.12 8.26
N GLU A 114 24.50 -5.20 8.74
CA GLU A 114 25.40 -6.01 7.94
C GLU A 114 24.67 -6.74 6.80
N GLU A 115 23.41 -7.11 7.01
CA GLU A 115 22.58 -7.71 5.96
C GLU A 115 22.14 -6.67 4.94
N ILE A 116 21.85 -5.44 5.38
CA ILE A 116 21.57 -4.32 4.47
C ILE A 116 22.79 -4.08 3.56
N ASP A 117 24.00 -3.96 4.13
CA ASP A 117 25.23 -3.73 3.37
C ASP A 117 25.54 -4.86 2.39
N ARG A 118 25.20 -6.11 2.75
CA ARG A 118 25.38 -7.28 1.88
C ARG A 118 24.40 -7.30 0.72
N ASN A 119 23.18 -6.88 0.96
CA ASN A 119 22.06 -7.02 0.04
C ASN A 119 21.82 -5.80 -0.85
N HIS A 120 22.22 -4.61 -0.39
CA HIS A 120 21.91 -3.34 -1.04
C HIS A 120 23.14 -2.43 -1.10
N VAL A 121 23.11 -1.47 -2.03
CA VAL A 121 24.22 -0.50 -2.20
C VAL A 121 23.66 0.91 -2.45
N GLY A 122 24.49 1.91 -2.21
CA GLY A 122 24.19 3.30 -2.53
C GLY A 122 23.01 3.85 -1.74
N ASN A 123 22.17 4.67 -2.38
CA ASN A 123 21.09 5.37 -1.69
C ASN A 123 20.05 4.43 -1.06
N VAL A 124 19.77 3.30 -1.70
CA VAL A 124 18.83 2.30 -1.16
C VAL A 124 19.33 1.72 0.16
N ALA A 125 20.62 1.38 0.24
CA ALA A 125 21.21 0.90 1.48
C ALA A 125 21.13 1.98 2.58
N ASN A 126 21.48 3.23 2.26
CA ASN A 126 21.38 4.34 3.20
C ASN A 126 19.95 4.53 3.74
N ILE A 127 18.95 4.51 2.87
CA ILE A 127 17.54 4.61 3.29
C ILE A 127 17.14 3.44 4.18
N LEU A 128 17.53 2.20 3.82
CA LEU A 128 17.20 1.02 4.63
C LEU A 128 17.87 1.03 6.00
N HIS A 129 19.09 1.57 6.14
CA HIS A 129 19.72 1.77 7.45
C HIS A 129 18.89 2.71 8.33
N HIS A 130 18.48 3.86 7.80
CA HIS A 130 17.62 4.79 8.53
C HIS A 130 16.24 4.18 8.84
N CYS A 131 15.67 3.42 7.92
CA CYS A 131 14.42 2.70 8.16
C CYS A 131 14.57 1.64 9.26
N PHE A 132 15.68 0.92 9.30
CA PHE A 132 15.95 -0.09 10.32
C PHE A 132 16.04 0.51 11.73
N ASP A 133 16.63 1.71 11.84
CA ASP A 133 16.81 2.40 13.10
C ASP A 133 15.54 3.11 13.59
N ASN A 134 14.67 3.56 12.70
CA ASN A 134 13.61 4.53 13.01
C ASN A 134 12.18 4.02 12.79
N LEU A 135 11.98 2.93 12.03
CA LEU A 135 10.65 2.35 11.90
C LEU A 135 10.25 1.60 13.16
N PRO A 136 9.02 1.77 13.64
CA PRO A 136 8.53 0.99 14.78
C PRO A 136 8.38 -0.48 14.41
N ASP A 137 8.60 -1.35 15.38
CA ASP A 137 8.24 -2.77 15.25
C ASP A 137 6.73 -2.90 15.02
N PHE A 138 6.38 -3.80 14.13
CA PHE A 138 4.99 -4.06 13.77
C PHE A 138 4.75 -5.56 13.67
N PRO A 139 3.69 -6.10 14.31
CA PRO A 139 3.44 -7.54 14.36
C PRO A 139 2.97 -8.17 13.06
N GLY A 140 2.95 -7.43 11.96
CA GLY A 140 2.64 -7.84 10.60
C GLY A 140 3.72 -7.42 9.63
N ILE A 141 3.37 -7.35 8.37
CA ILE A 141 4.25 -6.90 7.29
C ILE A 141 3.58 -5.75 6.57
N ILE A 142 4.25 -4.61 6.51
CA ILE A 142 3.77 -3.39 5.86
C ILE A 142 4.67 -3.05 4.68
N GLN A 143 4.07 -2.53 3.62
CA GLN A 143 4.78 -1.81 2.58
C GLN A 143 4.32 -0.36 2.56
N GLY A 144 5.27 0.54 2.40
CA GLY A 144 5.05 1.95 2.14
C GLY A 144 6.11 2.50 1.22
N ASP A 145 5.91 3.71 0.75
CA ASP A 145 6.87 4.42 -0.07
C ASP A 145 7.66 5.41 0.79
N PHE A 146 8.98 5.42 0.61
CA PHE A 146 9.85 6.38 1.29
C PHE A 146 9.69 7.77 0.67
N ILE A 147 9.40 8.78 1.49
CA ILE A 147 9.16 10.15 1.04
C ILE A 147 10.41 11.02 1.22
N GLY A 148 11.12 10.86 2.35
CA GLY A 148 12.31 11.65 2.61
C GLY A 148 12.87 11.47 4.00
N PHE A 149 14.02 12.11 4.22
CA PHE A 149 14.60 12.34 5.54
C PHE A 149 14.06 13.68 6.06
N GLY A 150 13.79 13.79 7.36
CA GLY A 150 13.34 15.04 7.94
C GLY A 150 14.35 16.19 7.83
N GLY A 151 13.99 17.31 8.40
CA GLY A 151 14.81 18.54 8.38
C GLY A 151 14.39 19.56 7.31
N ASP A 152 13.36 19.29 6.53
CA ASP A 152 12.81 20.19 5.50
C ASP A 152 11.28 20.18 5.55
N ASP A 153 10.65 21.06 4.80
CA ASP A 153 9.22 21.14 4.55
C ASP A 153 8.82 20.70 3.13
N THR A 154 9.80 20.46 2.26
CA THR A 154 9.59 20.17 0.83
C THR A 154 10.35 18.92 0.41
N PHE A 155 9.63 17.94 -0.16
CA PHE A 155 10.18 16.63 -0.55
C PHE A 155 9.75 16.26 -1.96
N CYS A 156 10.71 15.81 -2.79
CA CYS A 156 10.47 15.29 -4.13
C CYS A 156 11.09 13.89 -4.27
N PRO A 157 10.46 12.86 -3.71
CA PRO A 157 11.04 11.51 -3.70
C PRO A 157 11.07 10.86 -5.08
N ASN A 158 10.18 11.24 -5.98
CA ASN A 158 10.07 10.72 -7.34
C ASN A 158 9.74 11.85 -8.31
N THR A 159 8.51 11.96 -8.80
CA THR A 159 8.07 12.99 -9.77
C THR A 159 7.17 14.05 -9.14
N ILE A 160 6.58 13.72 -7.99
CA ILE A 160 5.67 14.59 -7.26
C ILE A 160 6.43 15.31 -6.15
N THR A 161 6.20 16.61 -6.02
CA THR A 161 6.71 17.41 -4.91
C THR A 161 5.63 17.57 -3.85
N TYR A 162 5.97 17.19 -2.62
CA TYR A 162 5.13 17.36 -1.44
C TYR A 162 5.62 18.55 -0.62
N VAL A 163 4.71 19.44 -0.27
CA VAL A 163 5.01 20.62 0.54
C VAL A 163 4.17 20.54 1.83
N PHE A 164 4.85 20.61 2.95
CA PHE A 164 4.25 20.60 4.29
C PHE A 164 4.18 22.03 4.82
N GLN A 165 3.27 22.29 5.74
CA GLN A 165 3.15 23.64 6.36
C GLN A 165 4.33 23.98 7.26
N GLU A 166 4.96 22.97 7.84
CA GLU A 166 6.06 23.14 8.79
C GLU A 166 7.18 22.13 8.45
N THR A 167 8.39 22.47 8.84
CA THR A 167 9.55 21.57 8.74
C THR A 167 9.26 20.27 9.50
N ILE A 168 9.44 19.14 8.84
CA ILE A 168 9.29 17.81 9.45
C ILE A 168 10.51 17.54 10.32
N THR A 169 10.29 17.25 11.59
CA THR A 169 11.35 17.05 12.59
C THR A 169 11.71 15.58 12.82
N GLN A 170 10.88 14.65 12.35
CA GLN A 170 11.17 13.22 12.39
C GLN A 170 12.35 12.86 11.50
N ASP A 171 13.08 11.78 11.82
CA ASP A 171 14.25 11.35 11.05
C ASP A 171 13.90 10.84 9.65
N ILE A 172 12.74 10.16 9.53
CA ILE A 172 12.24 9.62 8.27
C ILE A 172 10.74 9.89 8.07
N ILE A 173 10.35 9.92 6.80
CA ILE A 173 8.96 10.08 6.37
C ILE A 173 8.61 8.91 5.45
N VAL A 174 7.56 8.16 5.80
CA VAL A 174 7.09 6.99 5.05
C VAL A 174 5.58 7.07 4.84
N ALA A 175 5.13 6.73 3.64
CA ALA A 175 3.71 6.64 3.30
C ALA A 175 3.29 5.15 3.20
N PRO A 176 2.77 4.54 4.28
CA PRO A 176 2.32 3.15 4.27
C PRO A 176 1.02 3.02 3.45
N HIS A 177 0.85 1.91 2.73
CA HIS A 177 -0.34 1.70 1.90
C HIS A 177 -0.79 0.24 1.76
N THR A 178 0.08 -0.73 2.10
CA THR A 178 -0.22 -2.15 1.89
C THR A 178 0.13 -2.96 3.12
N LEU A 179 -0.78 -3.81 3.55
CA LEU A 179 -0.52 -4.91 4.48
C LEU A 179 -0.27 -6.20 3.70
N TYR A 180 0.60 -7.06 4.22
CA TYR A 180 0.78 -8.41 3.70
C TYR A 180 0.35 -9.43 4.73
N VAL A 181 -0.42 -10.41 4.26
CA VAL A 181 -0.85 -11.56 5.05
C VAL A 181 -0.17 -12.80 4.50
N THR A 182 0.44 -13.59 5.38
CA THR A 182 1.01 -14.88 5.03
C THR A 182 0.19 -16.00 5.66
N THR A 183 -0.06 -17.06 4.91
CA THR A 183 -0.68 -18.30 5.45
C THR A 183 0.36 -19.30 5.92
N THR A 184 1.62 -19.05 5.63
CA THR A 184 2.79 -19.83 6.00
C THR A 184 3.84 -18.93 6.64
N ASN A 185 4.90 -19.50 7.19
CA ASN A 185 6.03 -18.70 7.68
C ASN A 185 6.99 -18.28 6.56
N ASP A 186 6.48 -18.07 5.34
CA ASP A 186 7.28 -17.74 4.16
C ASP A 186 6.75 -16.48 3.48
N LEU A 187 7.59 -15.46 3.40
CA LEU A 187 7.26 -14.20 2.73
C LEU A 187 6.91 -14.36 1.25
N ARG A 188 7.36 -15.44 0.61
CA ARG A 188 7.00 -15.77 -0.78
C ARG A 188 5.52 -16.10 -0.96
N ASP A 189 4.84 -16.42 0.13
CA ASP A 189 3.40 -16.72 0.15
C ASP A 189 2.56 -15.51 0.59
N ALA A 190 3.19 -14.36 0.78
CA ALA A 190 2.51 -13.14 1.18
C ALA A 190 1.53 -12.67 0.10
N VAL A 191 0.35 -12.29 0.56
CA VAL A 191 -0.72 -11.73 -0.27
C VAL A 191 -0.96 -10.29 0.17
N ALA A 192 -0.98 -9.38 -0.79
CA ALA A 192 -1.24 -7.97 -0.54
C ALA A 192 -2.71 -7.75 -0.15
N SER A 193 -2.90 -6.91 0.83
CA SER A 193 -4.21 -6.41 1.28
C SER A 193 -4.13 -4.89 1.44
N PRO A 194 -5.19 -4.15 1.09
CA PRO A 194 -5.22 -2.73 1.36
C PRO A 194 -5.05 -2.43 2.85
N MET A 195 -4.36 -1.33 3.15
CA MET A 195 -4.25 -0.80 4.51
C MET A 195 -5.43 0.13 4.78
N ILE A 196 -6.19 -0.13 5.83
CA ILE A 196 -7.35 0.68 6.23
C ILE A 196 -6.94 1.70 7.30
N GLU A 197 -6.02 1.32 8.18
CA GLU A 197 -5.56 2.15 9.28
C GLU A 197 -4.04 2.36 9.18
N CYS A 198 -3.61 3.62 9.32
CA CYS A 198 -2.19 3.97 9.35
C CYS A 198 -1.60 3.68 10.73
N PRO A 199 -0.38 3.14 10.81
CA PRO A 199 0.36 3.08 12.07
C PRO A 199 0.52 4.46 12.68
N GLU A 200 0.64 4.52 14.01
CA GLU A 200 0.90 5.78 14.68
C GLU A 200 2.33 6.26 14.39
N SER A 201 2.47 7.56 14.02
CA SER A 201 3.77 8.19 13.90
C SER A 201 4.50 8.20 15.25
N THR A 202 5.83 8.07 15.20
CA THR A 202 6.72 8.13 16.37
C THR A 202 7.48 9.46 16.39
N GLU A 203 8.36 9.63 17.37
CA GLU A 203 9.29 10.77 17.41
C GLU A 203 10.33 10.70 16.28
N HIS A 204 10.60 9.51 15.71
CA HIS A 204 11.60 9.27 14.68
C HIS A 204 11.01 9.02 13.30
N CYS A 205 9.76 8.58 13.19
CA CYS A 205 9.11 8.27 11.92
C CYS A 205 7.77 8.97 11.78
N LEU A 206 7.63 9.80 10.75
CA LEU A 206 6.34 10.35 10.33
C LEU A 206 5.69 9.40 9.32
N PHE A 207 4.51 8.88 9.66
CA PHE A 207 3.67 8.16 8.71
C PHE A 207 2.65 9.10 8.08
N ILE A 208 2.55 9.05 6.74
CA ILE A 208 1.58 9.83 5.97
C ILE A 208 0.58 8.88 5.32
N PHE A 209 -0.67 9.04 5.69
CA PHE A 209 -1.78 8.28 5.14
C PHE A 209 -2.98 9.22 4.97
N PRO A 210 -3.02 10.02 3.87
CA PRO A 210 -4.09 10.98 3.66
C PRO A 210 -5.40 10.26 3.31
N GLU A 211 -6.43 10.50 4.11
CA GLU A 211 -7.79 10.12 3.77
C GLU A 211 -8.38 11.18 2.82
N CYS A 212 -9.14 10.71 1.83
CA CYS A 212 -9.88 11.60 0.94
C CYS A 212 -11.30 11.76 1.47
N GLU A 213 -11.81 12.99 1.42
CA GLU A 213 -13.25 13.18 1.56
C GLU A 213 -13.92 12.55 0.35
N GLN A 214 -14.83 11.61 0.59
CA GLN A 214 -15.67 11.06 -0.46
C GLN A 214 -16.64 12.16 -0.91
N LEU A 215 -16.50 12.61 -2.16
CA LEU A 215 -17.48 13.50 -2.73
C LEU A 215 -18.77 12.70 -2.90
N ASP A 216 -19.88 13.26 -2.43
CA ASP A 216 -21.23 12.68 -2.55
C ASP A 216 -21.71 12.81 -4.01
N GLU A 217 -20.98 12.16 -4.93
CA GLU A 217 -21.25 12.15 -6.36
C GLU A 217 -21.87 10.81 -6.78
N ASP A 218 -22.96 10.87 -7.52
CA ASP A 218 -23.60 9.70 -8.09
C ASP A 218 -22.86 9.21 -9.35
N TRP A 219 -22.02 8.21 -9.18
CA TRP A 219 -21.26 7.55 -10.25
C TRP A 219 -22.07 6.51 -11.05
N SER A 220 -23.32 6.22 -10.66
CA SER A 220 -24.16 5.15 -11.25
C SER A 220 -24.34 5.29 -12.75
N GLY A 221 -24.45 6.52 -13.25
CA GLY A 221 -24.56 6.79 -14.69
C GLY A 221 -23.30 6.39 -15.47
N ILE A 222 -22.11 6.68 -14.95
CA ILE A 222 -20.83 6.33 -15.58
C ILE A 222 -20.61 4.82 -15.54
N VAL A 223 -20.89 4.18 -14.41
CA VAL A 223 -20.79 2.72 -14.26
C VAL A 223 -21.76 2.00 -15.21
N SER A 224 -23.02 2.47 -15.30
CA SER A 224 -24.01 1.92 -16.23
C SER A 224 -23.55 2.04 -17.69
N PHE A 225 -22.98 3.18 -18.07
CA PHE A 225 -22.41 3.39 -19.41
C PHE A 225 -21.23 2.45 -19.70
N ALA A 226 -20.30 2.31 -18.76
CA ALA A 226 -19.15 1.39 -18.91
C ALA A 226 -19.60 -0.06 -19.12
N ARG A 227 -20.60 -0.54 -18.37
CA ARG A 227 -21.19 -1.88 -18.54
C ARG A 227 -21.86 -2.06 -19.90
N GLN A 228 -22.60 -1.06 -20.37
CA GLN A 228 -23.21 -1.11 -21.72
C GLN A 228 -22.15 -1.19 -22.83
N MET A 229 -21.07 -0.42 -22.72
CA MET A 229 -19.96 -0.45 -23.67
C MET A 229 -19.28 -1.83 -23.70
N SER A 230 -19.05 -2.44 -22.53
CA SER A 230 -18.49 -3.79 -22.45
C SER A 230 -19.36 -4.81 -23.19
N THR A 231 -20.66 -4.81 -22.95
CA THR A 231 -21.62 -5.72 -23.61
C THR A 231 -21.61 -5.54 -25.14
N LEU A 232 -21.48 -4.31 -25.62
CA LEU A 232 -21.38 -4.04 -27.05
C LEU A 232 -20.07 -4.57 -27.67
N CYS A 233 -18.96 -4.47 -26.96
CA CYS A 233 -17.68 -5.02 -27.38
C CYS A 233 -17.71 -6.55 -27.49
N GLU A 234 -18.29 -7.23 -26.48
CA GLU A 234 -18.45 -8.69 -26.49
C GLU A 234 -19.34 -9.21 -27.62
N SER A 235 -20.39 -8.45 -27.98
CA SER A 235 -21.30 -8.82 -29.06
C SER A 235 -20.72 -8.62 -30.47
N SER A 236 -19.53 -7.97 -30.56
CA SER A 236 -18.87 -7.65 -31.84
C SER A 236 -17.72 -8.60 -32.18
N THR A 237 -17.41 -9.54 -31.28
CA THR A 237 -16.43 -10.62 -31.46
C THR A 237 -17.10 -11.93 -31.74
#